data_b4851a119c49ad061d4e57865cb71619
#
_entry.id   b4851a119c49ad061d4e57865cb71619
#
_cell.length_a   1.000
_cell.length_b   1.000
_cell.length_c   1.000
_cell.angle_alpha   90.00
_cell.angle_beta   90.00
_cell.angle_gamma   90.00
#
_symmetry.space_group_name_H-M   'P 1'
#
loop_
_entity.id
_entity.type
_entity.pdbx_description
1 polymer ?
#
loop_
_entity_poly.entity_id
_entity_poly.type
_entity_poly.pdbx_seq_one_letter_code
_entity_poly.pdbx_strand_id
1 'polypeptide(L)'
;MSLEERSAWAYLVRVAEPPCAPLSALVQSIGPGEAAERVRRGDVSPELARLTEARRGLDCAAEDIALMRQRGARLVTPEDEEWPALALVSFGGAPLRDKPAGHPPLALWALGPLRVDEVTERSAAIVGTRASSAYGEHVAAELSAGLVERDVTVVSGGAYGIDGAAHRAALAAEGSTVAVLAGGLDVLYPAGHSALLHRISQEGLLLSEYPPGVRPARHRFLTRNRLVAALSTATVVVEAGLRSGAASTAAWARALGRMVCAVPGPVTALASAGCHELIRSGAELVTRADEVVEILGRAGEFAEELPRRADPLDGLTETELKVYEALPGRGARTPDQIAVSAGLPAAAVLGPLAILEVAGFIESRDGKWRLARAKR
;
A
#
# COMPACT_ATOMS: atom_id res chain seq x y z
N MET A 1 -18.50 -27.42 6.38
CA MET A 1 -17.66 -27.77 7.55
C MET A 1 -18.53 -27.97 8.79
N SER A 2 -18.32 -29.06 9.54
CA SER A 2 -19.06 -29.37 10.79
C SER A 2 -18.61 -28.44 11.94
N LEU A 3 -19.38 -28.41 13.03
CA LEU A 3 -19.00 -27.64 14.22
C LEU A 3 -17.77 -28.23 14.90
N GLU A 4 -17.61 -29.56 14.86
CA GLU A 4 -16.44 -30.25 15.41
C GLU A 4 -15.15 -29.88 14.66
N GLU A 5 -15.19 -29.89 13.32
CA GLU A 5 -14.06 -29.47 12.49
C GLU A 5 -13.70 -28.01 12.74
N ARG A 6 -14.70 -27.11 12.86
CA ARG A 6 -14.45 -25.70 13.18
C ARG A 6 -13.81 -25.52 14.56
N SER A 7 -14.22 -26.32 15.54
CA SER A 7 -13.61 -26.33 16.87
C SER A 7 -12.16 -26.85 16.83
N ALA A 8 -11.86 -27.84 16.00
CA ALA A 8 -10.49 -28.31 15.80
C ALA A 8 -9.60 -27.18 15.24
N TRP A 9 -10.06 -26.47 14.22
CA TRP A 9 -9.35 -25.31 13.68
C TRP A 9 -9.13 -24.21 14.72
N ALA A 10 -10.15 -23.85 15.51
CA ALA A 10 -10.02 -22.84 16.56
C ALA A 10 -9.00 -23.23 17.63
N TYR A 11 -8.99 -24.50 18.06
CA TYR A 11 -7.98 -25.03 18.96
C TYR A 11 -6.57 -24.94 18.37
N LEU A 12 -6.38 -25.37 17.12
CA LEU A 12 -5.09 -25.36 16.44
C LEU A 12 -4.53 -23.94 16.25
N VAL A 13 -5.38 -22.96 15.96
CA VAL A 13 -4.96 -21.54 15.89
C VAL A 13 -4.53 -21.01 17.25
N ARG A 14 -5.08 -21.52 18.35
CA ARG A 14 -4.75 -21.09 19.71
C ARG A 14 -3.48 -21.74 20.27
N VAL A 15 -3.29 -23.02 19.96
CA VAL A 15 -2.30 -23.86 20.64
C VAL A 15 -0.85 -23.47 20.36
N ALA A 16 -0.56 -22.89 19.20
CA ALA A 16 0.77 -22.43 18.81
C ALA A 16 0.80 -20.94 18.49
N GLU A 17 1.95 -20.32 18.65
CA GLU A 17 2.16 -18.94 18.16
C GLU A 17 2.33 -18.98 16.63
N PRO A 18 1.54 -18.19 15.86
CA PRO A 18 1.64 -18.20 14.40
C PRO A 18 2.86 -17.39 13.89
N PRO A 19 3.36 -17.78 12.68
CA PRO A 19 3.06 -19.02 11.99
C PRO A 19 3.84 -20.19 12.59
N CYS A 20 3.25 -21.40 12.56
CA CYS A 20 3.86 -22.61 13.08
C CYS A 20 3.97 -23.65 11.97
N ALA A 21 5.13 -23.72 11.30
CA ALA A 21 5.35 -24.63 10.17
C ALA A 21 5.11 -26.12 10.53
N PRO A 22 5.63 -26.67 11.66
CA PRO A 22 5.38 -28.05 12.00
C PRO A 22 3.89 -28.36 12.22
N LEU A 23 3.12 -27.40 12.75
CA LEU A 23 1.67 -27.54 12.94
C LEU A 23 0.95 -27.55 11.59
N SER A 24 1.30 -26.62 10.69
CA SER A 24 0.74 -26.54 9.35
C SER A 24 1.00 -27.82 8.56
N ALA A 25 2.21 -28.37 8.63
CA ALA A 25 2.58 -29.64 7.98
C ALA A 25 1.77 -30.83 8.56
N LEU A 26 1.56 -30.86 9.87
CA LEU A 26 0.74 -31.91 10.49
C LEU A 26 -0.70 -31.82 10.00
N VAL A 27 -1.30 -30.64 10.02
CA VAL A 27 -2.69 -30.43 9.55
C VAL A 27 -2.84 -30.81 8.08
N GLN A 28 -1.90 -30.44 7.24
CA GLN A 28 -1.92 -30.82 5.81
C GLN A 28 -1.83 -32.33 5.61
N SER A 29 -1.13 -33.06 6.46
CA SER A 29 -0.93 -34.50 6.32
C SER A 29 -2.08 -35.36 6.80
N ILE A 30 -2.79 -34.95 7.85
CA ILE A 30 -3.81 -35.80 8.53
C ILE A 30 -5.15 -35.10 8.78
N GLY A 31 -5.28 -33.84 8.34
CA GLY A 31 -6.48 -33.03 8.57
C GLY A 31 -6.55 -32.38 9.96
N PRO A 32 -7.46 -31.39 10.15
CA PRO A 32 -7.51 -30.59 11.38
C PRO A 32 -7.98 -31.38 12.61
N GLY A 33 -8.95 -32.26 12.44
CA GLY A 33 -9.52 -33.06 13.55
C GLY A 33 -8.48 -33.97 14.20
N GLU A 34 -7.84 -34.85 13.42
CA GLU A 34 -6.81 -35.76 13.91
C GLU A 34 -5.57 -34.99 14.40
N ALA A 35 -5.19 -33.90 13.74
CA ALA A 35 -4.09 -33.04 14.17
C ALA A 35 -4.36 -32.43 15.56
N ALA A 36 -5.57 -31.92 15.80
CA ALA A 36 -5.96 -31.37 17.09
C ALA A 36 -5.90 -32.44 18.20
N GLU A 37 -6.38 -33.66 17.93
CA GLU A 37 -6.32 -34.74 18.88
C GLU A 37 -4.91 -35.19 19.22
N ARG A 38 -4.03 -35.33 18.20
CA ARG A 38 -2.63 -35.68 18.44
C ARG A 38 -1.90 -34.60 19.25
N VAL A 39 -2.15 -33.35 18.95
CA VAL A 39 -1.58 -32.25 19.73
C VAL A 39 -2.06 -32.32 21.17
N ARG A 40 -3.36 -32.52 21.43
CA ARG A 40 -3.91 -32.65 22.81
C ARG A 40 -3.25 -33.79 23.59
N ARG A 41 -3.04 -34.94 22.92
CA ARG A 41 -2.37 -36.10 23.54
C ARG A 41 -0.86 -35.93 23.66
N GLY A 42 -0.26 -34.98 22.95
CA GLY A 42 1.18 -34.82 22.85
C GLY A 42 1.85 -35.85 21.94
N ASP A 43 1.09 -36.56 21.10
CA ASP A 43 1.54 -37.53 20.13
C ASP A 43 1.94 -36.82 18.80
N VAL A 44 2.98 -36.03 18.90
CA VAL A 44 3.51 -35.18 17.82
C VAL A 44 5.04 -35.16 17.87
N SER A 45 5.67 -34.59 16.86
CA SER A 45 7.13 -34.45 16.85
C SER A 45 7.64 -33.69 18.09
N PRO A 46 8.87 -33.97 18.60
CA PRO A 46 9.44 -33.27 19.74
C PRO A 46 9.47 -31.74 19.57
N GLU A 47 9.67 -31.26 18.35
CA GLU A 47 9.64 -29.84 18.03
C GLU A 47 8.23 -29.25 18.24
N LEU A 48 7.21 -29.88 17.65
CA LEU A 48 5.83 -29.41 17.77
C LEU A 48 5.31 -29.53 19.22
N ALA A 49 5.69 -30.60 19.93
CA ALA A 49 5.36 -30.80 21.34
C ALA A 49 5.83 -29.60 22.19
N ARG A 50 7.08 -29.17 21.98
CA ARG A 50 7.65 -27.98 22.64
C ARG A 50 6.93 -26.67 22.28
N LEU A 51 6.59 -26.47 21.00
CA LEU A 51 5.90 -25.26 20.52
C LEU A 51 4.45 -25.14 21.04
N THR A 52 3.82 -26.26 21.38
CA THR A 52 2.44 -26.32 21.84
C THR A 52 2.28 -26.54 23.34
N GLU A 53 3.34 -26.89 24.07
CA GLU A 53 3.34 -27.30 25.48
C GLU A 53 2.59 -26.30 26.38
N ALA A 54 2.87 -25.01 26.23
CA ALA A 54 2.32 -23.96 27.09
C ALA A 54 0.79 -23.79 26.96
N ARG A 55 0.21 -24.19 25.82
CA ARG A 55 -1.21 -23.95 25.49
C ARG A 55 -1.98 -25.24 25.19
N ARG A 56 -1.31 -26.38 25.15
CA ARG A 56 -1.91 -27.69 24.80
C ARG A 56 -3.14 -28.04 25.62
N GLY A 57 -3.13 -27.73 26.91
CA GLY A 57 -4.23 -27.96 27.82
C GLY A 57 -5.33 -26.88 27.83
N LEU A 58 -5.16 -25.81 27.02
CA LEU A 58 -6.15 -24.72 26.92
C LEU A 58 -7.14 -25.04 25.81
N ASP A 59 -8.21 -25.75 26.12
CA ASP A 59 -9.30 -26.01 25.18
C ASP A 59 -10.44 -25.00 25.37
N CYS A 60 -10.26 -23.83 24.76
CA CYS A 60 -11.24 -22.74 24.74
C CYS A 60 -11.87 -22.59 23.34
N ALA A 61 -11.81 -23.63 22.50
CA ALA A 61 -12.23 -23.51 21.10
C ALA A 61 -13.72 -23.16 20.96
N ALA A 62 -14.57 -23.79 21.74
CA ALA A 62 -16.01 -23.54 21.72
C ALA A 62 -16.34 -22.12 22.22
N GLU A 63 -15.70 -21.69 23.30
CA GLU A 63 -15.84 -20.36 23.88
C GLU A 63 -15.34 -19.28 22.93
N ASP A 64 -14.20 -19.50 22.27
CA ASP A 64 -13.65 -18.59 21.26
C ASP A 64 -14.62 -18.40 20.10
N ILE A 65 -15.14 -19.48 19.56
CA ILE A 65 -16.12 -19.44 18.46
C ILE A 65 -17.40 -18.72 18.91
N ALA A 66 -17.91 -19.06 20.09
CA ALA A 66 -19.13 -18.44 20.62
C ALA A 66 -18.96 -16.94 20.86
N LEU A 67 -17.84 -16.54 21.49
CA LEU A 67 -17.50 -15.12 21.73
C LEU A 67 -17.40 -14.33 20.42
N MET A 68 -16.69 -14.88 19.46
CA MET A 68 -16.47 -14.19 18.18
C MET A 68 -17.75 -14.12 17.34
N ARG A 69 -18.56 -15.19 17.35
CA ARG A 69 -19.88 -15.21 16.70
C ARG A 69 -20.84 -14.17 17.27
N GLN A 70 -20.87 -13.98 18.59
CA GLN A 70 -21.67 -12.93 19.25
C GLN A 70 -21.29 -11.53 18.79
N ARG A 71 -20.03 -11.32 18.37
CA ARG A 71 -19.51 -10.07 17.84
C ARG A 71 -19.68 -9.94 16.31
N GLY A 72 -20.28 -10.92 15.65
CA GLY A 72 -20.41 -10.96 14.19
C GLY A 72 -19.15 -11.40 13.45
N ALA A 73 -18.18 -11.97 14.17
CA ALA A 73 -16.95 -12.50 13.56
C ALA A 73 -17.08 -13.99 13.23
N ARG A 74 -16.24 -14.46 12.32
CA ARG A 74 -16.15 -15.85 11.88
C ARG A 74 -14.71 -16.30 11.78
N LEU A 75 -14.50 -17.60 11.91
CA LEU A 75 -13.22 -18.24 11.61
C LEU A 75 -13.25 -18.75 10.18
N VAL A 76 -12.35 -18.25 9.36
CA VAL A 76 -12.15 -18.61 7.95
C VAL A 76 -10.97 -19.56 7.86
N THR A 77 -11.18 -20.71 7.24
CA THR A 77 -10.23 -21.81 7.15
C THR A 77 -9.98 -22.19 5.68
N PRO A 78 -8.93 -22.95 5.37
CA PRO A 78 -8.69 -23.45 4.02
C PRO A 78 -9.83 -24.25 3.37
N GLU A 79 -10.80 -24.70 4.16
CA GLU A 79 -11.96 -25.48 3.71
C GLU A 79 -13.16 -24.58 3.38
N ASP A 80 -13.12 -23.30 3.73
CA ASP A 80 -14.18 -22.34 3.43
C ASP A 80 -13.99 -21.70 2.05
N GLU A 81 -15.08 -21.46 1.33
CA GLU A 81 -15.06 -20.84 0.00
C GLU A 81 -14.44 -19.43 0.01
N GLU A 82 -14.57 -18.71 1.12
CA GLU A 82 -13.96 -17.36 1.27
C GLU A 82 -12.47 -17.38 1.64
N TRP A 83 -11.83 -18.56 1.68
CA TRP A 83 -10.40 -18.62 1.92
C TRP A 83 -9.61 -17.97 0.78
N PRO A 84 -8.72 -17.01 1.04
CA PRO A 84 -8.01 -16.26 0.00
C PRO A 84 -6.84 -17.08 -0.58
N ALA A 85 -7.12 -18.23 -1.16
CA ALA A 85 -6.14 -19.21 -1.64
C ALA A 85 -5.14 -18.59 -2.63
N LEU A 86 -5.64 -17.80 -3.59
CA LEU A 86 -4.80 -17.13 -4.61
C LEU A 86 -3.83 -16.10 -3.99
N ALA A 87 -4.27 -15.37 -2.98
CA ALA A 87 -3.41 -14.43 -2.27
C ALA A 87 -2.33 -15.16 -1.46
N LEU A 88 -2.69 -16.27 -0.82
CA LEU A 88 -1.81 -17.02 0.07
C LEU A 88 -0.87 -18.01 -0.63
N VAL A 89 -1.13 -18.36 -1.90
CA VAL A 89 -0.25 -19.26 -2.67
C VAL A 89 1.18 -18.72 -2.78
N SER A 90 1.36 -17.41 -2.69
CA SER A 90 2.65 -16.73 -2.70
C SER A 90 3.61 -17.19 -1.59
N PHE A 91 3.09 -17.75 -0.48
CA PHE A 91 3.91 -18.36 0.58
C PHE A 91 4.62 -19.66 0.14
N GLY A 92 4.22 -20.30 -0.95
CA GLY A 92 4.89 -21.48 -1.51
C GLY A 92 6.22 -21.19 -2.23
N GLY A 93 6.61 -19.93 -2.39
CA GLY A 93 7.79 -19.51 -3.11
C GLY A 93 9.10 -19.91 -2.44
N ALA A 94 10.13 -20.24 -3.26
CA ALA A 94 11.46 -20.60 -2.79
C ALA A 94 12.12 -19.61 -1.81
N PRO A 95 11.97 -18.27 -1.97
CA PRO A 95 12.59 -17.30 -1.05
C PRO A 95 12.10 -17.37 0.38
N LEU A 96 10.97 -18.07 0.63
CA LEU A 96 10.32 -18.11 1.95
C LEU A 96 10.58 -19.40 2.72
N ARG A 97 11.09 -20.45 2.07
CA ARG A 97 11.26 -21.79 2.69
C ARG A 97 12.05 -21.78 3.99
N ASP A 98 13.10 -20.97 4.05
CA ASP A 98 14.00 -20.89 5.20
C ASP A 98 13.66 -19.74 6.17
N LYS A 99 12.59 -19.00 5.90
CA LYS A 99 12.15 -17.92 6.80
C LYS A 99 11.17 -18.46 7.83
N PRO A 100 11.43 -18.34 9.14
CA PRO A 100 10.52 -18.87 10.17
C PRO A 100 9.07 -18.36 10.06
N ALA A 101 8.89 -17.11 9.61
CA ALA A 101 7.57 -16.53 9.38
C ALA A 101 7.09 -16.65 7.92
N GLY A 102 7.78 -17.39 7.05
CA GLY A 102 7.50 -17.54 5.61
C GLY A 102 6.38 -18.55 5.30
N HIS A 103 5.46 -18.78 6.23
CA HIS A 103 4.36 -19.74 6.07
C HIS A 103 3.00 -19.03 6.04
N PRO A 104 2.00 -19.57 5.31
CA PRO A 104 0.64 -19.04 5.32
C PRO A 104 0.03 -19.14 6.72
N PRO A 105 -1.02 -18.36 7.01
CA PRO A 105 -1.79 -18.52 8.24
C PRO A 105 -2.49 -19.89 8.23
N LEU A 106 -2.69 -20.46 9.41
CA LEU A 106 -3.42 -21.73 9.56
C LEU A 106 -4.93 -21.52 9.33
N ALA A 107 -5.47 -20.44 9.88
CA ALA A 107 -6.80 -19.93 9.65
C ALA A 107 -6.82 -18.43 9.99
N LEU A 108 -7.91 -17.74 9.65
CA LEU A 108 -8.08 -16.30 9.88
C LEU A 108 -9.38 -16.02 10.62
N TRP A 109 -9.33 -15.23 11.68
CA TRP A 109 -10.51 -14.61 12.26
C TRP A 109 -10.87 -13.38 11.43
N ALA A 110 -12.12 -13.31 11.01
CA ALA A 110 -12.66 -12.24 10.18
C ALA A 110 -13.87 -11.58 10.87
N LEU A 111 -13.88 -10.25 10.94
CA LEU A 111 -14.96 -9.44 11.50
C LEU A 111 -15.33 -8.32 10.54
N GLY A 112 -16.54 -8.37 10.02
CA GLY A 112 -17.08 -7.43 9.05
C GLY A 112 -17.86 -8.10 7.94
N PRO A 113 -18.62 -7.31 7.13
CA PRO A 113 -19.52 -7.83 6.11
C PRO A 113 -18.81 -8.37 4.87
N LEU A 114 -17.58 -7.90 4.57
CA LEU A 114 -16.89 -8.25 3.34
C LEU A 114 -16.30 -9.68 3.41
N ARG A 115 -16.23 -10.35 2.26
CA ARG A 115 -15.59 -11.66 2.12
C ARG A 115 -14.09 -11.51 1.89
N VAL A 116 -13.32 -12.43 2.50
CA VAL A 116 -11.83 -12.35 2.43
C VAL A 116 -11.32 -12.60 1.01
N ASP A 117 -11.88 -13.57 0.30
CA ASP A 117 -11.50 -13.92 -1.07
C ASP A 117 -11.74 -12.74 -2.03
N GLU A 118 -12.91 -12.13 -1.99
CA GLU A 118 -13.30 -11.02 -2.86
C GLU A 118 -12.41 -9.78 -2.65
N VAL A 119 -12.21 -9.37 -1.38
CA VAL A 119 -11.43 -8.15 -1.07
C VAL A 119 -9.94 -8.29 -1.34
N THR A 120 -9.44 -9.52 -1.48
CA THR A 120 -8.02 -9.77 -1.77
C THR A 120 -7.73 -9.99 -3.25
N GLU A 121 -8.74 -10.17 -4.08
CA GLU A 121 -8.60 -10.37 -5.53
C GLU A 121 -7.96 -9.16 -6.20
N ARG A 122 -8.43 -7.96 -5.85
CA ARG A 122 -7.89 -6.69 -6.35
C ARG A 122 -7.66 -5.73 -5.20
N SER A 123 -6.44 -5.70 -4.70
CA SER A 123 -6.12 -4.97 -3.48
C SER A 123 -4.72 -4.35 -3.50
N ALA A 124 -4.57 -3.22 -2.82
CA ALA A 124 -3.29 -2.56 -2.60
C ALA A 124 -3.08 -2.30 -1.09
N ALA A 125 -1.91 -2.66 -0.59
CA ALA A 125 -1.52 -2.29 0.77
C ALA A 125 -1.01 -0.85 0.77
N ILE A 126 -1.59 0.01 1.61
CA ILE A 126 -1.10 1.38 1.86
C ILE A 126 -0.51 1.40 3.27
N VAL A 127 0.81 1.55 3.36
CA VAL A 127 1.54 1.45 4.62
C VAL A 127 2.54 2.59 4.80
N GLY A 128 2.91 2.85 6.06
CA GLY A 128 3.89 3.89 6.32
C GLY A 128 4.23 4.07 7.80
N THR A 129 4.83 5.22 8.08
CA THR A 129 5.19 5.61 9.43
C THR A 129 3.97 5.85 10.31
N ARG A 130 4.13 5.57 11.61
CA ARG A 130 3.10 5.87 12.62
C ARG A 130 3.08 7.35 13.02
N ALA A 131 4.17 8.06 12.78
CA ALA A 131 4.31 9.51 12.99
C ALA A 131 4.38 10.18 11.62
N SER A 132 3.23 10.17 10.92
CA SER A 132 3.06 10.74 9.59
C SER A 132 3.17 12.27 9.61
N SER A 133 3.69 12.83 8.53
CA SER A 133 3.58 14.25 8.25
C SER A 133 2.21 14.59 7.64
N ALA A 134 1.84 15.87 7.60
CA ALA A 134 0.65 16.31 6.88
C ALA A 134 0.70 15.93 5.39
N TYR A 135 1.89 15.97 4.78
CA TYR A 135 2.11 15.48 3.41
C TYR A 135 1.79 14.00 3.28
N GLY A 136 2.34 13.17 4.18
CA GLY A 136 2.11 11.73 4.14
C GLY A 136 0.64 11.35 4.34
N GLU A 137 -0.06 12.01 5.28
CA GLU A 137 -1.49 11.79 5.50
C GLU A 137 -2.33 12.20 4.29
N HIS A 138 -2.01 13.34 3.66
CA HIS A 138 -2.69 13.81 2.46
C HIS A 138 -2.51 12.84 1.30
N VAL A 139 -1.27 12.43 1.00
CA VAL A 139 -0.97 11.49 -0.09
C VAL A 139 -1.61 10.12 0.16
N ALA A 140 -1.54 9.61 1.41
CA ALA A 140 -2.20 8.34 1.75
C ALA A 140 -3.72 8.41 1.54
N ALA A 141 -4.33 9.56 1.86
CA ALA A 141 -5.77 9.77 1.66
C ALA A 141 -6.12 9.85 0.18
N GLU A 142 -5.39 10.62 -0.62
CA GLU A 142 -5.62 10.75 -2.08
C GLU A 142 -5.44 9.40 -2.79
N LEU A 143 -4.34 8.69 -2.51
CA LEU A 143 -4.12 7.36 -3.08
C LEU A 143 -5.24 6.39 -2.72
N SER A 144 -5.66 6.37 -1.45
CA SER A 144 -6.69 5.43 -0.99
C SER A 144 -8.06 5.74 -1.60
N ALA A 145 -8.45 7.00 -1.68
CA ALA A 145 -9.70 7.41 -2.32
C ALA A 145 -9.68 7.07 -3.82
N GLY A 146 -8.60 7.43 -4.53
CA GLY A 146 -8.49 7.13 -5.97
C GLY A 146 -8.39 5.64 -6.28
N LEU A 147 -7.86 4.81 -5.38
CA LEU A 147 -7.88 3.35 -5.52
C LEU A 147 -9.30 2.80 -5.38
N VAL A 148 -10.03 3.27 -4.38
CA VAL A 148 -11.43 2.87 -4.13
C VAL A 148 -12.34 3.24 -5.31
N GLU A 149 -12.19 4.44 -5.89
CA GLU A 149 -12.92 4.86 -7.10
C GLU A 149 -12.70 3.93 -8.30
N ARG A 150 -11.68 3.08 -8.25
CA ARG A 150 -11.32 2.09 -9.29
C ARG A 150 -11.50 0.65 -8.83
N ASP A 151 -12.37 0.44 -7.86
CA ASP A 151 -12.70 -0.88 -7.29
C ASP A 151 -11.48 -1.64 -6.76
N VAL A 152 -10.50 -0.92 -6.19
CA VAL A 152 -9.34 -1.51 -5.52
C VAL A 152 -9.52 -1.44 -4.01
N THR A 153 -9.47 -2.58 -3.35
CA THR A 153 -9.52 -2.66 -1.90
C THR A 153 -8.24 -2.12 -1.25
N VAL A 154 -8.40 -1.25 -0.27
CA VAL A 154 -7.28 -0.72 0.53
C VAL A 154 -7.00 -1.63 1.72
N VAL A 155 -5.84 -2.26 1.74
CA VAL A 155 -5.38 -3.12 2.85
C VAL A 155 -4.35 -2.36 3.69
N SER A 156 -4.46 -2.43 5.02
CA SER A 156 -3.43 -1.86 5.89
C SER A 156 -3.41 -2.54 7.27
N GLY A 157 -2.60 -2.00 8.18
CA GLY A 157 -2.40 -2.60 9.50
C GLY A 157 -3.19 -1.96 10.63
N GLY A 158 -3.99 -0.94 10.37
CA GLY A 158 -4.76 -0.24 11.41
C GLY A 158 -3.93 0.58 12.40
N ALA A 159 -2.63 0.80 12.14
CA ALA A 159 -1.75 1.58 12.99
C ALA A 159 -2.04 3.08 12.91
N TYR A 160 -1.44 3.87 13.82
CA TYR A 160 -1.45 5.34 13.69
C TYR A 160 -0.74 5.79 12.40
N GLY A 161 -0.95 7.02 12.02
CA GLY A 161 -0.31 7.64 10.87
C GLY A 161 -0.89 7.18 9.53
N ILE A 162 -0.04 6.74 8.62
CA ILE A 162 -0.41 6.40 7.24
C ILE A 162 -1.52 5.35 7.16
N ASP A 163 -1.43 4.27 7.93
CA ASP A 163 -2.45 3.22 7.94
C ASP A 163 -3.84 3.80 8.28
N GLY A 164 -3.91 4.62 9.33
CA GLY A 164 -5.16 5.25 9.75
C GLY A 164 -5.70 6.27 8.73
N ALA A 165 -4.83 7.03 8.06
CA ALA A 165 -5.21 7.96 7.00
C ALA A 165 -5.80 7.20 5.80
N ALA A 166 -5.15 6.10 5.40
CA ALA A 166 -5.61 5.24 4.32
C ALA A 166 -7.00 4.65 4.58
N HIS A 167 -7.20 4.06 5.75
CA HIS A 167 -8.51 3.50 6.11
C HIS A 167 -9.62 4.54 6.17
N ARG A 168 -9.34 5.73 6.77
CA ARG A 168 -10.33 6.81 6.82
C ARG A 168 -10.75 7.29 5.45
N ALA A 169 -9.79 7.44 4.53
CA ALA A 169 -10.06 7.88 3.17
C ALA A 169 -10.85 6.83 2.38
N ALA A 170 -10.50 5.55 2.48
CA ALA A 170 -11.24 4.47 1.84
C ALA A 170 -12.70 4.41 2.31
N LEU A 171 -12.93 4.53 3.64
CA LEU A 171 -14.30 4.57 4.20
C LEU A 171 -15.06 5.86 3.83
N ALA A 172 -14.37 6.99 3.70
CA ALA A 172 -14.99 8.26 3.29
C ALA A 172 -15.41 8.23 1.81
N ALA A 173 -14.70 7.47 0.99
CA ALA A 173 -15.02 7.20 -0.41
C ALA A 173 -15.97 6.01 -0.59
N GLU A 174 -16.58 5.51 0.50
CA GLU A 174 -17.55 4.39 0.52
C GLU A 174 -17.01 3.09 -0.09
N GLY A 175 -15.68 2.88 0.00
CA GLY A 175 -15.04 1.73 -0.59
C GLY A 175 -14.56 0.67 0.39
N SER A 176 -14.07 -0.42 -0.19
CA SER A 176 -13.61 -1.58 0.56
C SER A 176 -12.27 -1.32 1.25
N THR A 177 -12.20 -1.60 2.56
CA THR A 177 -10.94 -1.56 3.29
C THR A 177 -10.81 -2.73 4.26
N VAL A 178 -9.57 -3.25 4.36
CA VAL A 178 -9.23 -4.39 5.21
C VAL A 178 -8.12 -4.00 6.18
N ALA A 179 -8.40 -4.10 7.48
CA ALA A 179 -7.37 -3.94 8.50
C ALA A 179 -6.93 -5.30 9.05
N VAL A 180 -5.66 -5.65 8.82
CA VAL A 180 -5.06 -6.85 9.40
C VAL A 180 -4.49 -6.50 10.77
N LEU A 181 -4.91 -7.18 11.84
CA LEU A 181 -4.53 -6.86 13.21
C LEU A 181 -3.48 -7.85 13.77
N ALA A 182 -2.72 -7.39 14.77
CA ALA A 182 -1.65 -8.15 15.42
C ALA A 182 -2.06 -8.73 16.80
N GLY A 183 -3.34 -8.95 17.01
CA GLY A 183 -3.94 -9.51 18.21
C GLY A 183 -5.36 -9.95 17.94
N GLY A 184 -6.05 -10.51 18.93
CA GLY A 184 -7.44 -10.94 18.82
C GLY A 184 -8.38 -9.78 18.44
N LEU A 185 -9.44 -10.09 17.71
CA LEU A 185 -10.43 -9.11 17.24
C LEU A 185 -11.42 -8.70 18.34
N ASP A 186 -11.36 -9.33 19.49
CA ASP A 186 -12.17 -9.01 20.68
C ASP A 186 -11.75 -7.71 21.36
N VAL A 187 -10.48 -7.29 21.21
CA VAL A 187 -9.93 -6.04 21.74
C VAL A 187 -9.21 -5.27 20.64
N LEU A 188 -9.86 -4.23 20.16
CA LEU A 188 -9.33 -3.40 19.05
C LEU A 188 -8.13 -2.56 19.51
N TYR A 189 -7.04 -2.64 18.79
CA TYR A 189 -5.80 -1.92 19.06
C TYR A 189 -5.23 -1.25 17.79
N PRO A 190 -4.73 -0.02 17.87
CA PRO A 190 -4.51 0.82 19.05
C PRO A 190 -5.80 1.48 19.59
N ALA A 191 -5.84 1.74 20.90
CA ALA A 191 -7.03 2.30 21.56
C ALA A 191 -7.51 3.63 20.93
N GLY A 192 -6.59 4.50 20.49
CA GLY A 192 -6.94 5.75 19.81
C GLY A 192 -7.58 5.56 18.42
N HIS A 193 -7.52 4.36 17.84
CA HIS A 193 -8.22 3.99 16.61
C HIS A 193 -9.44 3.10 16.82
N SER A 194 -9.91 2.94 18.08
CA SER A 194 -11.07 2.07 18.37
C SER A 194 -12.29 2.42 17.54
N ALA A 195 -12.61 3.71 17.40
CA ALA A 195 -13.75 4.16 16.58
C ALA A 195 -13.54 3.85 15.09
N LEU A 196 -12.33 4.08 14.55
CA LEU A 196 -12.00 3.74 13.17
C LEU A 196 -12.10 2.23 12.93
N LEU A 197 -11.48 1.42 13.77
CA LEU A 197 -11.51 -0.04 13.65
C LEU A 197 -12.94 -0.60 13.83
N HIS A 198 -13.73 0.01 14.72
CA HIS A 198 -15.14 -0.35 14.84
C HIS A 198 -15.90 -0.03 13.55
N ARG A 199 -15.68 1.15 12.94
CA ARG A 199 -16.28 1.50 11.66
C ARG A 199 -15.85 0.52 10.56
N ILE A 200 -14.57 0.14 10.49
CA ILE A 200 -14.09 -0.89 9.55
C ILE A 200 -14.81 -2.23 9.78
N SER A 201 -15.10 -2.61 11.03
CA SER A 201 -15.85 -3.83 11.31
C SER A 201 -17.31 -3.79 10.87
N GLN A 202 -17.87 -2.60 10.62
CA GLN A 202 -19.25 -2.43 10.17
C GLN A 202 -19.36 -2.31 8.64
N GLU A 203 -18.38 -1.66 7.98
CA GLU A 203 -18.43 -1.28 6.57
C GLU A 203 -17.35 -1.99 5.72
N GLY A 204 -16.31 -2.54 6.35
CA GLY A 204 -15.15 -3.18 5.75
C GLY A 204 -14.88 -4.57 6.31
N LEU A 205 -13.58 -4.84 6.62
CA LEU A 205 -13.17 -6.13 7.17
C LEU A 205 -11.97 -5.97 8.12
N LEU A 206 -12.08 -6.55 9.32
CA LEU A 206 -10.94 -6.79 10.20
C LEU A 206 -10.50 -8.24 10.07
N LEU A 207 -9.19 -8.47 9.94
CA LEU A 207 -8.59 -9.81 9.89
C LEU A 207 -7.54 -9.99 10.97
N SER A 208 -7.48 -11.18 11.53
CA SER A 208 -6.41 -11.57 12.44
C SER A 208 -6.11 -13.07 12.37
N GLU A 209 -4.85 -13.42 12.50
CA GLU A 209 -4.37 -14.80 12.69
C GLU A 209 -4.41 -15.23 14.16
N TYR A 210 -4.68 -14.30 15.07
CA TYR A 210 -4.66 -14.52 16.51
C TYR A 210 -6.06 -14.75 17.07
N PRO A 211 -6.24 -15.75 17.95
CA PRO A 211 -7.52 -16.00 18.61
C PRO A 211 -7.90 -14.88 19.58
N PRO A 212 -9.17 -14.78 19.99
CA PRO A 212 -9.62 -13.81 20.99
C PRO A 212 -8.81 -13.91 22.29
N GLY A 213 -8.69 -12.80 23.01
CA GLY A 213 -7.88 -12.67 24.22
C GLY A 213 -6.37 -12.46 24.00
N VAL A 214 -5.89 -12.65 22.78
CA VAL A 214 -4.46 -12.44 22.48
C VAL A 214 -4.16 -10.96 22.30
N ARG A 215 -3.30 -10.41 23.17
CA ARG A 215 -2.90 -9.01 23.12
C ARG A 215 -1.81 -8.74 22.08
N PRO A 216 -1.84 -7.57 21.41
CA PRO A 216 -0.76 -7.16 20.52
C PRO A 216 0.59 -7.12 21.23
N ALA A 217 1.65 -7.54 20.53
CA ALA A 217 3.03 -7.49 21.01
C ALA A 217 3.97 -7.12 19.86
N ARG A 218 5.17 -6.62 20.18
CA ARG A 218 6.12 -6.12 19.18
C ARG A 218 6.42 -7.16 18.09
N HIS A 219 6.69 -8.40 18.45
CA HIS A 219 6.95 -9.48 17.50
C HIS A 219 5.72 -9.78 16.63
N ARG A 220 4.49 -9.69 17.19
CA ARG A 220 3.25 -9.95 16.47
C ARG A 220 2.96 -8.91 15.37
N PHE A 221 3.34 -7.65 15.60
CA PHE A 221 3.26 -6.63 14.53
C PHE A 221 4.16 -6.97 13.35
N LEU A 222 5.39 -7.46 13.61
CA LEU A 222 6.32 -7.85 12.55
C LEU A 222 5.83 -9.10 11.81
N THR A 223 5.30 -10.08 12.53
CA THR A 223 4.71 -11.29 11.96
C THR A 223 3.48 -10.97 11.09
N ARG A 224 2.59 -10.11 11.58
CA ARG A 224 1.37 -9.68 10.89
C ARG A 224 1.67 -8.99 9.55
N ASN A 225 2.78 -8.24 9.44
CA ASN A 225 3.12 -7.52 8.22
C ASN A 225 3.22 -8.42 6.98
N ARG A 226 3.55 -9.71 7.15
CA ARG A 226 3.54 -10.67 6.05
C ARG A 226 2.15 -10.88 5.46
N LEU A 227 1.12 -10.82 6.31
CA LEU A 227 -0.27 -10.97 5.87
C LEU A 227 -0.75 -9.71 5.15
N VAL A 228 -0.39 -8.51 5.61
CA VAL A 228 -0.68 -7.26 4.87
C VAL A 228 -0.11 -7.33 3.46
N ALA A 229 1.15 -7.77 3.33
CA ALA A 229 1.80 -7.93 2.03
C ALA A 229 1.20 -9.08 1.18
N ALA A 230 0.88 -10.22 1.79
CA ALA A 230 0.36 -11.39 1.09
C ALA A 230 -1.07 -11.18 0.55
N LEU A 231 -1.92 -10.51 1.35
CA LEU A 231 -3.31 -10.23 1.02
C LEU A 231 -3.47 -9.04 0.06
N SER A 232 -2.37 -8.54 -0.49
CA SER A 232 -2.37 -7.40 -1.42
C SER A 232 -1.58 -7.73 -2.68
N THR A 233 -2.03 -7.25 -3.82
CA THR A 233 -1.34 -7.41 -5.11
C THR A 233 -0.11 -6.52 -5.18
N ALA A 234 -0.21 -5.30 -4.66
CA ALA A 234 0.90 -4.36 -4.54
C ALA A 234 0.98 -3.77 -3.12
N THR A 235 2.17 -3.33 -2.72
CA THR A 235 2.40 -2.62 -1.45
C THR A 235 2.99 -1.25 -1.73
N VAL A 236 2.26 -0.21 -1.37
CA VAL A 236 2.65 1.20 -1.51
C VAL A 236 3.13 1.73 -0.17
N VAL A 237 4.37 2.20 -0.12
CA VAL A 237 4.96 2.84 1.06
C VAL A 237 4.91 4.35 0.88
N VAL A 238 4.11 5.04 1.69
CA VAL A 238 3.88 6.49 1.55
C VAL A 238 4.95 7.32 2.27
N GLU A 239 5.22 6.99 3.51
CA GLU A 239 6.32 7.55 4.29
C GLU A 239 6.96 6.46 5.14
N ALA A 240 8.29 6.41 5.17
CA ALA A 240 9.03 5.45 5.97
C ALA A 240 10.42 5.98 6.36
N GLY A 241 10.81 5.82 7.61
CA GLY A 241 12.22 5.88 7.98
C GLY A 241 12.95 4.60 7.54
N LEU A 242 14.28 4.65 7.47
CA LEU A 242 15.13 3.52 7.00
C LEU A 242 14.89 2.21 7.77
N ARG A 243 14.59 2.29 9.08
CA ARG A 243 14.29 1.13 9.93
C ARG A 243 12.88 1.24 10.49
N SER A 244 11.88 0.96 9.66
CA SER A 244 10.47 1.14 10.00
C SER A 244 9.67 -0.16 9.84
N GLY A 245 8.46 -0.20 10.43
CA GLY A 245 7.51 -1.28 10.20
C GLY A 245 7.09 -1.40 8.74
N ALA A 246 6.95 -0.28 8.03
CA ALA A 246 6.62 -0.25 6.61
C ALA A 246 7.73 -0.88 5.74
N ALA A 247 9.01 -0.65 6.08
CA ALA A 247 10.14 -1.33 5.42
C ALA A 247 10.06 -2.86 5.59
N SER A 248 9.58 -3.34 6.75
CA SER A 248 9.33 -4.77 6.96
C SER A 248 8.21 -5.30 6.07
N THR A 249 7.11 -4.54 5.90
CA THR A 249 6.01 -4.93 4.99
C THR A 249 6.49 -4.97 3.53
N ALA A 250 7.25 -3.97 3.08
CA ALA A 250 7.86 -3.95 1.76
C ALA A 250 8.82 -5.12 1.53
N ALA A 251 9.62 -5.49 2.53
CA ALA A 251 10.51 -6.65 2.45
C ALA A 251 9.72 -7.98 2.33
N TRP A 252 8.58 -8.09 3.00
CA TRP A 252 7.66 -9.22 2.84
C TRP A 252 7.04 -9.24 1.44
N ALA A 253 6.56 -8.09 0.93
CA ALA A 253 5.99 -8.00 -0.40
C ALA A 253 6.97 -8.51 -1.47
N ARG A 254 8.23 -8.06 -1.43
CA ARG A 254 9.29 -8.55 -2.32
C ARG A 254 9.51 -10.07 -2.20
N ALA A 255 9.60 -10.58 -0.96
CA ALA A 255 9.81 -11.99 -0.71
C ALA A 255 8.66 -12.87 -1.20
N LEU A 256 7.43 -12.35 -1.20
CA LEU A 256 6.21 -12.96 -1.71
C LEU A 256 6.05 -12.79 -3.23
N GLY A 257 6.98 -12.11 -3.92
CA GLY A 257 6.86 -11.82 -5.36
C GLY A 257 5.80 -10.77 -5.69
N ARG A 258 5.41 -9.93 -4.71
CA ARG A 258 4.47 -8.84 -4.89
C ARG A 258 5.17 -7.55 -5.29
N MET A 259 4.48 -6.71 -6.03
CA MET A 259 5.00 -5.39 -6.40
C MET A 259 5.16 -4.49 -5.18
N VAL A 260 6.26 -3.74 -5.18
CA VAL A 260 6.53 -2.73 -4.15
C VAL A 260 6.63 -1.37 -4.81
N CYS A 261 5.80 -0.47 -4.35
CA CYS A 261 5.78 0.92 -4.78
C CYS A 261 6.19 1.83 -3.62
N ALA A 262 6.73 2.98 -3.94
CA ALA A 262 7.07 3.98 -2.93
C ALA A 262 6.78 5.40 -3.43
N VAL A 263 6.22 6.21 -2.54
CA VAL A 263 5.94 7.62 -2.81
C VAL A 263 7.21 8.43 -2.59
N PRO A 264 7.62 9.29 -3.53
CA PRO A 264 8.73 10.21 -3.33
C PRO A 264 8.35 11.29 -2.30
N GLY A 265 9.33 11.84 -1.64
CA GLY A 265 9.13 12.95 -0.71
C GLY A 265 10.35 13.87 -0.66
N PRO A 266 10.33 14.94 0.16
CA PRO A 266 11.46 15.83 0.26
C PRO A 266 12.75 15.11 0.68
N VAL A 267 13.85 15.34 -0.03
CA VAL A 267 15.14 14.67 0.21
C VAL A 267 15.73 14.97 1.59
N THR A 268 15.31 16.06 2.21
CA THR A 268 15.71 16.47 3.56
C THR A 268 14.84 15.88 4.68
N ALA A 269 13.71 15.23 4.34
CA ALA A 269 12.80 14.66 5.30
C ALA A 269 13.21 13.22 5.70
N LEU A 270 13.44 12.99 6.99
CA LEU A 270 13.77 11.66 7.50
C LEU A 270 12.65 10.64 7.26
N ALA A 271 11.40 11.10 7.20
CA ALA A 271 10.24 10.27 6.90
C ALA A 271 10.20 9.77 5.44
N SER A 272 10.94 10.41 4.52
CA SER A 272 11.05 10.01 3.11
C SER A 272 12.25 9.10 2.84
N ALA A 273 13.21 9.01 3.77
CA ALA A 273 14.47 8.31 3.55
C ALA A 273 14.29 6.82 3.23
N GLY A 274 13.32 6.15 3.86
CA GLY A 274 13.00 4.76 3.57
C GLY A 274 12.35 4.56 2.20
N CYS A 275 11.49 5.49 1.76
CA CYS A 275 10.91 5.48 0.42
C CYS A 275 11.98 5.67 -0.66
N HIS A 276 12.91 6.61 -0.46
CA HIS A 276 14.04 6.81 -1.36
C HIS A 276 14.93 5.56 -1.49
N GLU A 277 15.20 4.88 -0.38
CA GLU A 277 15.97 3.62 -0.39
C GLU A 277 15.19 2.50 -1.11
N LEU A 278 13.89 2.42 -0.93
CA LEU A 278 13.05 1.46 -1.65
C LEU A 278 13.06 1.72 -3.16
N ILE A 279 12.93 2.98 -3.60
CA ILE A 279 13.00 3.37 -5.02
C ILE A 279 14.39 3.01 -5.60
N ARG A 280 15.48 3.37 -4.91
CA ARG A 280 16.84 3.03 -5.32
C ARG A 280 17.07 1.51 -5.41
N SER A 281 16.32 0.73 -4.63
CA SER A 281 16.37 -0.74 -4.62
C SER A 281 15.35 -1.38 -5.57
N GLY A 282 14.78 -0.62 -6.52
CA GLY A 282 13.88 -1.12 -7.56
C GLY A 282 12.40 -1.19 -7.14
N ALA A 283 11.96 -0.41 -6.15
CA ALA A 283 10.54 -0.18 -5.97
C ALA A 283 10.04 0.83 -7.02
N GLU A 284 8.81 0.62 -7.50
CA GLU A 284 8.20 1.51 -8.46
C GLU A 284 7.86 2.85 -7.80
N LEU A 285 8.24 3.96 -8.44
CA LEU A 285 7.88 5.28 -7.97
C LEU A 285 6.43 5.55 -8.38
N VAL A 286 5.57 5.87 -7.40
CA VAL A 286 4.17 6.22 -7.64
C VAL A 286 3.82 7.54 -6.95
N THR A 287 3.02 8.34 -7.64
CA THR A 287 2.58 9.66 -7.16
C THR A 287 1.06 9.78 -7.08
N ARG A 288 0.32 8.89 -7.75
CA ARG A 288 -1.14 8.90 -7.86
C ARG A 288 -1.71 7.49 -7.97
N ALA A 289 -3.02 7.37 -7.74
CA ALA A 289 -3.71 6.08 -7.73
C ALA A 289 -3.67 5.36 -9.09
N ASP A 290 -3.76 6.09 -10.20
CA ASP A 290 -3.73 5.52 -11.56
C ASP A 290 -2.46 4.69 -11.81
N GLU A 291 -1.31 5.16 -11.35
CA GLU A 291 -0.03 4.47 -11.49
C GLU A 291 -0.01 3.15 -10.68
N VAL A 292 -0.67 3.13 -9.52
CA VAL A 292 -0.83 1.91 -8.74
C VAL A 292 -1.79 0.95 -9.43
N VAL A 293 -2.90 1.45 -9.99
CA VAL A 293 -3.90 0.65 -10.73
C VAL A 293 -3.27 -0.01 -11.95
N GLU A 294 -2.44 0.70 -12.71
CA GLU A 294 -1.67 0.14 -13.82
C GLU A 294 -0.79 -1.03 -13.39
N ILE A 295 -0.13 -0.92 -12.23
CA ILE A 295 0.71 -1.98 -11.65
C ILE A 295 -0.12 -3.20 -11.23
N LEU A 296 -1.38 -3.02 -10.85
CA LEU A 296 -2.28 -4.13 -10.49
C LEU A 296 -2.67 -5.01 -11.68
N GLY A 297 -2.44 -4.53 -12.92
CA GLY A 297 -2.32 -5.37 -14.10
C GLY A 297 -3.63 -5.82 -14.77
N ARG A 298 -4.73 -5.07 -14.71
CA ARG A 298 -5.85 -5.31 -15.63
C ARG A 298 -5.51 -4.75 -17.02
N ALA A 299 -5.72 -5.55 -18.05
CA ALA A 299 -5.47 -5.14 -19.43
C ALA A 299 -6.30 -3.90 -19.81
N GLY A 300 -5.63 -2.87 -20.31
CA GLY A 300 -6.27 -1.61 -20.73
C GLY A 300 -6.38 -0.54 -19.64
N GLU A 301 -5.99 -0.81 -18.42
CA GLU A 301 -5.93 0.17 -17.33
C GLU A 301 -4.53 0.79 -17.28
N PHE A 302 -4.31 1.82 -18.08
CA PHE A 302 -3.07 2.59 -18.10
C PHE A 302 -3.28 3.93 -17.39
N ALA A 303 -2.26 4.39 -16.69
CA ALA A 303 -2.26 5.72 -16.13
C ALA A 303 -2.23 6.76 -17.26
N GLU A 304 -3.14 7.74 -17.22
CA GLU A 304 -3.12 8.82 -18.19
C GLU A 304 -1.81 9.62 -18.10
N GLU A 305 -1.18 9.89 -19.23
CA GLU A 305 -0.04 10.82 -19.27
C GLU A 305 -0.51 12.20 -18.79
N LEU A 306 0.11 12.68 -17.71
CA LEU A 306 -0.14 14.05 -17.27
C LEU A 306 0.27 15.00 -18.39
N PRO A 307 -0.61 15.96 -18.77
CA PRO A 307 -0.24 16.95 -19.75
C PRO A 307 1.05 17.64 -19.25
N ARG A 308 2.13 17.49 -20.01
CA ARG A 308 3.35 18.26 -19.75
C ARG A 308 2.93 19.73 -19.77
N ARG A 309 3.19 20.47 -18.71
CA ARG A 309 3.12 21.93 -18.81
C ARG A 309 4.12 22.30 -19.90
N ALA A 310 3.58 22.55 -21.10
CA ALA A 310 4.37 23.09 -22.17
C ALA A 310 4.96 24.41 -21.64
N ASP A 311 6.29 24.55 -21.66
CA ASP A 311 6.87 25.86 -21.50
C ASP A 311 6.25 26.71 -22.61
N PRO A 312 5.73 27.90 -22.33
CA PRO A 312 5.20 28.77 -23.38
C PRO A 312 6.17 28.94 -24.56
N LEU A 313 7.49 28.72 -24.34
CA LEU A 313 8.51 28.77 -25.36
C LEU A 313 8.65 27.47 -26.19
N ASP A 314 8.14 26.33 -25.72
CA ASP A 314 8.21 25.04 -26.44
C ASP A 314 7.45 25.03 -27.77
N GLY A 315 6.52 25.96 -27.96
CA GLY A 315 5.77 26.14 -29.21
C GLY A 315 6.44 27.03 -30.25
N LEU A 316 7.59 27.64 -29.93
CA LEU A 316 8.31 28.52 -30.83
C LEU A 316 9.16 27.72 -31.82
N THR A 317 9.20 28.18 -33.07
CA THR A 317 10.15 27.68 -34.06
C THR A 317 11.58 28.07 -33.66
N GLU A 318 12.58 27.35 -34.18
CA GLU A 318 14.02 27.65 -33.89
C GLU A 318 14.39 29.12 -34.17
N THR A 319 13.76 29.72 -35.23
CA THR A 319 14.00 31.12 -35.59
C THR A 319 13.35 32.08 -34.59
N GLU A 320 12.13 31.80 -34.15
CA GLU A 320 11.42 32.59 -33.13
C GLU A 320 12.15 32.54 -31.79
N LEU A 321 12.61 31.35 -31.41
CA LEU A 321 13.41 31.19 -30.17
C LEU A 321 14.70 31.98 -30.21
N LYS A 322 15.48 31.93 -31.33
CA LYS A 322 16.69 32.75 -31.52
C LYS A 322 16.41 34.25 -31.42
N VAL A 323 15.29 34.71 -31.99
CA VAL A 323 14.88 36.12 -31.90
C VAL A 323 14.45 36.49 -30.50
N TYR A 324 13.73 35.63 -29.79
CA TYR A 324 13.34 35.85 -28.39
C TYR A 324 14.54 35.92 -27.47
N GLU A 325 15.53 35.00 -27.59
CA GLU A 325 16.75 34.97 -26.80
C GLU A 325 17.70 36.17 -27.10
N ALA A 326 17.59 36.71 -28.30
CA ALA A 326 18.38 37.91 -28.69
C ALA A 326 17.86 39.21 -28.05
N LEU A 327 16.67 39.19 -27.44
CA LEU A 327 16.13 40.37 -26.75
C LEU A 327 16.79 40.58 -25.38
N PRO A 328 17.03 41.85 -25.00
CA PRO A 328 17.70 42.15 -23.73
C PRO A 328 16.73 41.94 -22.55
N GLY A 329 17.23 41.40 -21.43
CA GLY A 329 16.47 41.30 -20.17
C GLY A 329 16.08 42.67 -19.59
N ARG A 330 16.79 43.76 -19.97
CA ARG A 330 16.47 45.15 -19.62
C ARG A 330 16.72 46.07 -20.82
N GLY A 331 15.80 47.02 -21.04
CA GLY A 331 15.86 47.94 -22.18
C GLY A 331 15.14 47.42 -23.41
N ALA A 332 15.36 48.01 -24.56
CA ALA A 332 14.76 47.62 -25.85
C ALA A 332 15.79 47.71 -26.98
N ARG A 333 15.65 46.92 -28.03
CA ARG A 333 16.55 46.87 -29.20
C ARG A 333 15.75 47.11 -30.47
N THR A 334 16.44 47.68 -31.46
CA THR A 334 15.91 47.78 -32.86
C THR A 334 15.98 46.39 -33.51
N PRO A 335 15.16 46.14 -34.60
CA PRO A 335 15.26 44.91 -35.37
C PRO A 335 16.69 44.58 -35.85
N ASP A 336 17.41 45.57 -36.31
CA ASP A 336 18.83 45.38 -36.76
C ASP A 336 19.73 44.90 -35.62
N GLN A 337 19.58 45.48 -34.43
CA GLN A 337 20.35 45.03 -33.25
C GLN A 337 19.99 43.63 -32.82
N ILE A 338 18.71 43.24 -32.94
CA ILE A 338 18.25 41.90 -32.66
C ILE A 338 18.79 40.92 -33.70
N ALA A 339 18.74 41.27 -34.98
CA ALA A 339 19.32 40.49 -36.09
C ALA A 339 20.78 40.15 -35.85
N VAL A 340 21.59 41.18 -35.48
CA VAL A 340 23.00 40.98 -35.15
C VAL A 340 23.17 40.03 -33.96
N SER A 341 22.37 40.20 -32.90
CA SER A 341 22.46 39.35 -31.71
C SER A 341 21.96 37.91 -31.96
N ALA A 342 20.97 37.73 -32.78
CA ALA A 342 20.39 36.42 -33.17
C ALA A 342 21.22 35.68 -34.21
N GLY A 343 22.18 36.38 -34.86
CA GLY A 343 22.96 35.85 -35.97
C GLY A 343 22.12 35.59 -37.22
N LEU A 344 21.07 36.39 -37.44
CA LEU A 344 20.10 36.23 -38.55
C LEU A 344 20.13 37.43 -39.50
N PRO A 345 19.77 37.26 -40.79
CA PRO A 345 19.56 38.39 -41.67
C PRO A 345 18.44 39.32 -41.16
N ALA A 346 18.54 40.62 -41.29
CA ALA A 346 17.56 41.57 -40.80
C ALA A 346 16.14 41.33 -41.33
N ALA A 347 15.99 40.89 -42.55
CA ALA A 347 14.69 40.52 -43.14
C ALA A 347 14.06 39.29 -42.47
N ALA A 348 14.86 38.36 -41.92
CA ALA A 348 14.41 37.13 -41.28
C ALA A 348 13.90 37.34 -39.83
N VAL A 349 14.14 38.50 -39.24
CA VAL A 349 13.79 38.82 -37.86
C VAL A 349 12.37 39.42 -37.73
N LEU A 350 11.89 40.10 -38.79
CA LEU A 350 10.64 40.86 -38.73
C LEU A 350 9.40 39.96 -38.55
N GLY A 351 9.34 38.82 -39.23
CA GLY A 351 8.26 37.87 -39.09
C GLY A 351 8.16 37.27 -37.64
N PRO A 352 9.25 36.69 -37.15
CA PRO A 352 9.31 36.22 -35.76
C PRO A 352 8.94 37.28 -34.72
N LEU A 353 9.42 38.52 -34.86
CA LEU A 353 9.04 39.61 -33.94
C LEU A 353 7.53 39.87 -33.95
N ALA A 354 6.88 39.89 -35.12
CA ALA A 354 5.42 40.05 -35.17
C ALA A 354 4.66 38.89 -34.51
N ILE A 355 5.13 37.64 -34.71
CA ILE A 355 4.52 36.45 -34.12
C ILE A 355 4.70 36.46 -32.58
N LEU A 356 5.89 36.75 -32.08
CA LEU A 356 6.20 36.83 -30.68
C LEU A 356 5.43 37.95 -29.95
N GLU A 357 5.16 39.08 -30.66
CA GLU A 357 4.35 40.17 -30.14
C GLU A 357 2.88 39.78 -30.02
N VAL A 358 2.31 39.17 -31.05
CA VAL A 358 0.94 38.64 -31.04
C VAL A 358 0.76 37.57 -29.96
N ALA A 359 1.75 36.71 -29.78
CA ALA A 359 1.76 35.71 -28.72
C ALA A 359 1.98 36.28 -27.32
N GLY A 360 2.32 37.59 -27.19
CA GLY A 360 2.47 38.27 -25.91
C GLY A 360 3.82 38.04 -25.21
N PHE A 361 4.79 37.46 -25.87
CA PHE A 361 6.14 37.25 -25.32
C PHE A 361 6.98 38.54 -25.29
N ILE A 362 6.72 39.42 -26.24
CA ILE A 362 7.47 40.68 -26.42
C ILE A 362 6.49 41.83 -26.68
N GLU A 363 6.97 43.03 -26.52
CA GLU A 363 6.24 44.26 -26.81
C GLU A 363 7.09 45.24 -27.62
N SER A 364 6.49 45.99 -28.54
CA SER A 364 7.15 47.02 -29.28
C SER A 364 6.79 48.40 -28.76
N ARG A 365 7.77 49.30 -28.74
CA ARG A 365 7.57 50.73 -28.48
C ARG A 365 8.61 51.56 -29.22
N ASP A 366 8.14 52.54 -29.93
CA ASP A 366 8.97 53.50 -30.70
C ASP A 366 9.99 52.79 -31.66
N GLY A 367 9.52 51.71 -32.33
CA GLY A 367 10.35 50.93 -33.25
C GLY A 367 11.41 50.06 -32.57
N LYS A 368 11.37 49.88 -31.25
CA LYS A 368 12.22 48.98 -30.48
C LYS A 368 11.43 47.91 -29.75
N TRP A 369 12.04 46.75 -29.61
CA TRP A 369 11.44 45.54 -29.05
C TRP A 369 12.04 45.18 -27.72
N ARG A 370 11.24 44.70 -26.78
CA ARG A 370 11.64 44.19 -25.47
C ARG A 370 10.80 43.03 -25.01
N LEU A 371 11.27 42.27 -24.05
CA LEU A 371 10.49 41.21 -23.40
C LEU A 371 9.28 41.83 -22.72
N ALA A 372 8.12 41.18 -22.90
CA ALA A 372 6.89 41.55 -22.21
C ALA A 372 7.05 41.34 -20.69
N ARG A 373 6.51 42.24 -19.86
CA ARG A 373 6.53 42.06 -18.41
C ARG A 373 5.55 40.94 -18.06
N ALA A 374 6.02 39.91 -17.33
CA ALA A 374 5.15 38.89 -16.80
C ALA A 374 4.00 39.56 -16.01
N LYS A 375 2.77 39.35 -16.44
CA LYS A 375 1.62 39.71 -15.61
C LYS A 375 1.67 38.86 -14.35
N ARG A 376 1.88 39.52 -13.19
CA ARG A 376 1.82 38.87 -11.87
C ARG A 376 0.41 38.40 -11.57
#